data_6f19373822c75c83ad9c7edc94adf385
#
_entry.id   6f19373822c75c83ad9c7edc94adf385
#
_cell.length_a   1.000
_cell.length_b   1.000
_cell.length_c   1.000
_cell.angle_alpha   90.00
_cell.angle_beta   90.00
_cell.angle_gamma   90.00
#
_symmetry.space_group_name_H-M   'P 1'
#
loop_
_entity.id
_entity.type
_entity.pdbx_description
1 polymer ?
#
loop_
_entity_poly.entity_id
_entity_poly.type
_entity_poly.pdbx_seq_one_letter_code
_entity_poly.pdbx_strand_id
1 'polypeptide(L)'
;AALTWDGQRLPGPWLVLQAMEVATTRARTLGTCTVVIRRSHHIACLATYLKRATDAGLLMLLACSDPNTASVAPFGGLDPVFTPNPVAAGIPTTGDPVLIDISTAATTHGLTNRLHKEGGLLPAQWVMDGHGVASNNPAVLFNEPKGTILPLGGMDSGHKGYGLSLLVEALTGGLAGHGRA
;
A
#
# COMPACT_ATOMS: atom_id res chain seq x y z
N ALA A 1 2.16 22.86 3.89
CA ALA A 1 2.66 22.50 5.24
C ALA A 1 3.01 21.02 5.28
N ALA A 2 3.99 20.65 6.11
CA ALA A 2 4.35 19.26 6.38
C ALA A 2 4.29 19.01 7.90
N LEU A 3 3.76 17.85 8.29
CA LEU A 3 3.60 17.43 9.67
C LEU A 3 4.03 15.98 9.81
N THR A 4 4.68 15.64 10.93
CA THR A 4 4.93 14.25 11.33
C THR A 4 4.25 13.99 12.66
N TRP A 5 3.42 12.93 12.69
CA TRP A 5 2.68 12.52 13.87
C TRP A 5 3.17 11.18 14.38
N ASP A 6 3.11 11.03 15.68
CA ASP A 6 3.21 9.74 16.34
C ASP A 6 1.80 9.24 16.62
N GLY A 7 1.41 8.19 15.93
CA GLY A 7 0.06 7.59 16.05
C GLY A 7 -0.14 6.78 17.32
N GLN A 8 0.92 6.54 18.15
CA GLN A 8 0.84 5.85 19.44
C GLN A 8 0.10 4.51 19.40
N ARG A 9 0.12 3.84 18.23
CA ARG A 9 -0.62 2.60 17.95
C ARG A 9 -2.14 2.74 18.12
N LEU A 10 -2.67 3.94 17.91
CA LEU A 10 -4.11 4.17 17.86
C LEU A 10 -4.73 3.58 16.58
N PRO A 11 -6.06 3.40 16.54
CA PRO A 11 -6.75 2.88 15.36
C PRO A 11 -6.44 3.71 14.10
N GLY A 12 -5.92 3.05 13.07
CA GLY A 12 -5.47 3.68 11.84
C GLY A 12 -6.55 4.53 11.14
N PRO A 13 -7.80 4.04 10.99
CA PRO A 13 -8.87 4.83 10.37
C PRO A 13 -9.15 6.15 11.09
N TRP A 14 -9.12 6.15 12.42
CA TRP A 14 -9.30 7.37 13.21
C TRP A 14 -8.15 8.37 12.96
N LEU A 15 -6.89 7.89 12.98
CA LEU A 15 -5.73 8.74 12.71
C LEU A 15 -5.77 9.36 11.32
N VAL A 16 -6.14 8.59 10.29
CA VAL A 16 -6.28 9.12 8.93
C VAL A 16 -7.34 10.21 8.86
N LEU A 17 -8.51 10.01 9.49
CA LEU A 17 -9.57 11.02 9.50
C LEU A 17 -9.13 12.30 10.20
N GLN A 18 -8.43 12.22 11.32
CA GLN A 18 -7.88 13.40 12.03
C GLN A 18 -6.82 14.12 11.16
N ALA A 19 -5.93 13.36 10.51
CA ALA A 19 -4.95 13.93 9.61
C ALA A 19 -5.60 14.64 8.41
N MET A 20 -6.65 14.07 7.84
CA MET A 20 -7.40 14.67 6.73
C MET A 20 -8.05 15.99 7.13
N GLU A 21 -8.62 16.09 8.33
CA GLU A 21 -9.24 17.31 8.83
C GLU A 21 -8.21 18.45 8.91
N VAL A 22 -7.06 18.18 9.52
CA VAL A 22 -5.96 19.13 9.61
C VAL A 22 -5.38 19.47 8.24
N ALA A 23 -5.18 18.47 7.39
CA ALA A 23 -4.62 18.64 6.05
C ALA A 23 -5.55 19.48 5.16
N THR A 24 -6.85 19.21 5.16
CA THR A 24 -7.86 19.95 4.40
C THR A 24 -7.88 21.43 4.80
N THR A 25 -7.90 21.71 6.10
CA THR A 25 -7.89 23.08 6.61
C THR A 25 -6.65 23.86 6.16
N ARG A 26 -5.47 23.22 6.26
CA ARG A 26 -4.21 23.88 5.89
C ARG A 26 -4.01 23.97 4.37
N ALA A 27 -4.44 22.98 3.61
CA ALA A 27 -4.34 23.01 2.16
C ALA A 27 -5.14 24.15 1.54
N ARG A 28 -6.31 24.47 2.08
CA ARG A 28 -7.13 25.60 1.62
C ARG A 28 -6.43 26.96 1.76
N THR A 29 -5.58 27.10 2.75
CA THR A 29 -4.84 28.36 2.99
C THR A 29 -3.47 28.37 2.32
N LEU A 30 -2.78 27.24 2.31
CA LEU A 30 -1.38 27.11 1.91
C LEU A 30 -1.18 26.45 0.55
N GLY A 31 -2.26 26.01 -0.10
CA GLY A 31 -2.25 25.28 -1.38
C GLY A 31 -1.97 23.81 -1.22
N THR A 32 -1.25 23.37 -0.19
CA THR A 32 -0.90 21.96 0.06
C THR A 32 -0.64 21.69 1.54
N CYS A 33 -0.87 20.43 1.95
CA CYS A 33 -0.46 19.92 3.26
C CYS A 33 -0.14 18.43 3.17
N THR A 34 0.96 18.03 3.80
CA THR A 34 1.38 16.64 3.96
C THR A 34 1.35 16.27 5.44
N VAL A 35 0.75 15.13 5.77
CA VAL A 35 0.79 14.57 7.13
C VAL A 35 1.35 13.16 7.04
N VAL A 36 2.46 12.90 7.72
CA VAL A 36 3.08 11.58 7.81
C VAL A 36 2.83 11.05 9.22
N ILE A 37 2.31 9.83 9.31
CA ILE A 37 1.94 9.20 10.60
C ILE A 37 2.75 7.93 10.78
N ARG A 38 3.58 7.88 11.81
CA ARG A 38 4.27 6.66 12.24
C ARG A 38 3.52 5.98 13.39
N ARG A 39 3.76 4.69 13.59
CA ARG A 39 3.17 3.89 14.67
C ARG A 39 1.63 3.95 14.68
N SER A 40 1.03 3.79 13.51
CA SER A 40 -0.41 3.60 13.33
C SER A 40 -0.73 2.10 13.29
N HIS A 41 -1.94 1.72 13.60
CA HIS A 41 -2.49 0.43 13.18
C HIS A 41 -2.95 0.49 11.72
N HIS A 42 -3.38 -0.68 11.18
CA HIS A 42 -3.92 -0.84 9.84
C HIS A 42 -4.99 0.22 9.52
N ILE A 43 -4.91 0.82 8.35
CA ILE A 43 -5.77 1.95 7.93
C ILE A 43 -6.94 1.54 7.03
N ALA A 44 -7.21 0.24 6.89
CA ALA A 44 -8.27 -0.33 6.04
C ALA A 44 -8.08 -0.02 4.53
N CYS A 45 -9.17 0.03 3.78
CA CYS A 45 -9.20 0.35 2.35
C CYS A 45 -8.93 1.84 2.12
N LEU A 46 -7.93 2.17 1.32
CA LEU A 46 -7.52 3.57 1.09
C LEU A 46 -8.58 4.36 0.34
N ALA A 47 -9.30 3.74 -0.59
CA ALA A 47 -10.35 4.37 -1.37
C ALA A 47 -11.45 5.02 -0.50
N THR A 48 -11.70 4.47 0.70
CA THR A 48 -12.72 4.95 1.64
C THR A 48 -12.51 6.43 2.04
N TYR A 49 -11.27 6.89 2.04
CA TYR A 49 -10.93 8.26 2.47
C TYR A 49 -11.03 9.28 1.35
N LEU A 50 -10.82 8.87 0.10
CA LEU A 50 -10.56 9.75 -1.03
C LEU A 50 -11.73 10.70 -1.31
N LYS A 51 -12.97 10.20 -1.22
CA LYS A 51 -14.18 11.00 -1.51
C LYS A 51 -14.28 12.23 -0.63
N ARG A 52 -13.87 12.17 0.63
CA ARG A 52 -13.91 13.34 1.53
C ARG A 52 -13.03 14.48 1.04
N ALA A 53 -11.88 14.18 0.47
CA ALA A 53 -10.98 15.21 -0.06
C ALA A 53 -11.50 15.76 -1.40
N THR A 54 -11.99 14.89 -2.29
CA THR A 54 -12.53 15.32 -3.59
C THR A 54 -13.81 16.12 -3.45
N ASP A 55 -14.70 15.82 -2.49
CA ASP A 55 -15.87 16.62 -2.17
C ASP A 55 -15.49 18.02 -1.62
N ALA A 56 -14.29 18.15 -1.05
CA ALA A 56 -13.72 19.43 -0.63
C ALA A 56 -12.96 20.19 -1.75
N GLY A 57 -12.98 19.65 -2.97
CA GLY A 57 -12.29 20.20 -4.14
C GLY A 57 -10.76 20.01 -4.11
N LEU A 58 -10.27 19.03 -3.32
CA LEU A 58 -8.84 18.76 -3.14
C LEU A 58 -8.43 17.46 -3.80
N LEU A 59 -7.28 17.49 -4.46
CA LEU A 59 -6.57 16.26 -4.83
C LEU A 59 -5.96 15.66 -3.57
N MET A 60 -6.17 14.36 -3.37
CA MET A 60 -5.57 13.61 -2.26
C MET A 60 -4.68 12.50 -2.79
N LEU A 61 -3.51 12.37 -2.20
CA LEU A 61 -2.65 11.18 -2.30
C LEU A 61 -2.57 10.53 -0.92
N LEU A 62 -2.72 9.21 -0.86
CA LEU A 62 -2.60 8.43 0.36
C LEU A 62 -1.75 7.20 0.07
N ALA A 63 -0.77 6.94 0.92
CA ALA A 63 0.07 5.74 0.82
C ALA A 63 0.32 5.18 2.21
N CYS A 64 0.54 3.88 2.30
CA CYS A 64 0.98 3.25 3.55
C CYS A 64 1.90 2.06 3.28
N SER A 65 2.73 1.77 4.28
CA SER A 65 3.55 0.55 4.35
C SER A 65 3.45 -0.05 5.75
N ASP A 66 3.78 -1.32 5.85
CA ASP A 66 3.93 -2.02 7.14
C ASP A 66 5.39 -2.48 7.28
N PRO A 67 6.20 -1.82 8.11
CA PRO A 67 7.61 -2.16 8.25
C PRO A 67 7.85 -3.50 8.97
N ASN A 68 6.84 -4.04 9.66
CA ASN A 68 6.97 -5.28 10.43
C ASN A 68 6.65 -6.54 9.63
N THR A 69 6.15 -6.39 8.39
CA THR A 69 5.74 -7.52 7.55
C THR A 69 6.53 -7.51 6.24
N ALA A 70 6.87 -8.69 5.75
CA ALA A 70 7.51 -8.86 4.45
C ALA A 70 6.84 -10.01 3.70
N SER A 71 6.42 -9.75 2.45
CA SER A 71 5.71 -10.73 1.61
C SER A 71 5.93 -10.56 0.13
N VAL A 72 6.41 -9.41 -0.30
CA VAL A 72 6.66 -9.08 -1.69
C VAL A 72 8.16 -9.02 -1.90
N ALA A 73 8.68 -9.81 -2.85
CA ALA A 73 10.08 -9.75 -3.23
C ALA A 73 10.40 -8.52 -4.09
N PRO A 74 11.61 -7.97 -4.01
CA PRO A 74 12.13 -7.08 -5.03
C PRO A 74 12.09 -7.74 -6.41
N PHE A 75 11.98 -6.96 -7.48
CA PHE A 75 12.10 -7.52 -8.83
C PHE A 75 13.47 -8.18 -9.03
N GLY A 76 13.46 -9.45 -9.40
CA GLY A 76 14.67 -10.28 -9.57
C GLY A 76 15.20 -10.91 -8.27
N GLY A 77 14.59 -10.64 -7.11
CA GLY A 77 14.90 -11.29 -5.83
C GLY A 77 13.92 -12.40 -5.50
N LEU A 78 14.29 -13.28 -4.57
CA LEU A 78 13.45 -14.36 -4.06
C LEU A 78 12.89 -14.05 -2.67
N ASP A 79 13.68 -13.39 -1.84
CA ASP A 79 13.30 -13.10 -0.46
C ASP A 79 12.31 -11.94 -0.36
N PRO A 80 11.28 -12.07 0.50
CA PRO A 80 10.33 -11.00 0.71
C PRO A 80 10.98 -9.83 1.48
N VAL A 81 10.74 -8.61 1.01
CA VAL A 81 11.26 -7.38 1.63
C VAL A 81 10.13 -6.40 1.93
N PHE A 82 9.13 -6.32 1.04
CA PHE A 82 8.06 -5.33 1.14
C PHE A 82 6.73 -5.98 1.53
N THR A 83 5.80 -5.13 1.95
CA THR A 83 4.37 -5.44 1.91
C THR A 83 3.78 -5.01 0.56
N PRO A 84 2.50 -5.24 0.29
CA PRO A 84 1.85 -4.75 -0.93
C PRO A 84 1.89 -3.22 -1.13
N ASN A 85 2.26 -2.44 -0.14
CA ASN A 85 2.54 -1.00 -0.22
C ASN A 85 1.53 -0.24 -1.08
N PRO A 86 0.25 -0.15 -0.68
CA PRO A 86 -0.77 0.46 -1.50
C PRO A 86 -0.59 1.98 -1.60
N VAL A 87 -1.01 2.52 -2.75
CA VAL A 87 -1.12 3.95 -3.01
C VAL A 87 -2.50 4.25 -3.58
N ALA A 88 -3.10 5.33 -3.13
CA ALA A 88 -4.40 5.76 -3.58
C ALA A 88 -4.41 7.26 -3.92
N ALA A 89 -5.23 7.64 -4.89
CA ALA A 89 -5.42 9.02 -5.28
C ALA A 89 -6.91 9.34 -5.51
N GLY A 90 -7.35 10.48 -4.98
CA GLY A 90 -8.65 11.06 -5.27
C GLY A 90 -8.48 12.35 -6.05
N ILE A 91 -9.07 12.43 -7.24
CA ILE A 91 -8.97 13.58 -8.15
C ILE A 91 -10.36 14.19 -8.30
N PRO A 92 -10.57 15.43 -7.83
CA PRO A 92 -11.85 16.11 -8.02
C PRO A 92 -12.07 16.43 -9.49
N THR A 93 -13.32 16.32 -9.95
CA THR A 93 -13.75 16.70 -11.30
C THR A 93 -14.99 17.55 -11.22
N THR A 94 -15.53 17.97 -12.35
CA THR A 94 -16.84 18.68 -12.41
C THR A 94 -18.03 17.74 -12.24
N GLY A 95 -17.82 16.41 -12.30
CA GLY A 95 -18.80 15.36 -12.06
C GLY A 95 -18.32 14.42 -10.95
N ASP A 96 -18.47 13.12 -11.16
CA ASP A 96 -17.96 12.13 -10.23
C ASP A 96 -16.41 12.15 -10.16
N PRO A 97 -15.82 12.06 -8.97
CA PRO A 97 -14.38 12.09 -8.83
C PRO A 97 -13.71 10.83 -9.41
N VAL A 98 -12.47 10.96 -9.89
CA VAL A 98 -11.64 9.80 -10.20
C VAL A 98 -11.01 9.29 -8.91
N LEU A 99 -11.26 8.01 -8.57
CA LEU A 99 -10.69 7.36 -7.41
C LEU A 99 -9.80 6.21 -7.86
N ILE A 100 -8.55 6.24 -7.42
CA ILE A 100 -7.52 5.24 -7.70
C ILE A 100 -7.11 4.63 -6.36
N ASP A 101 -7.11 3.30 -6.24
CA ASP A 101 -6.59 2.57 -5.08
C ASP A 101 -5.93 1.29 -5.59
N ILE A 102 -4.62 1.26 -5.57
CA ILE A 102 -3.82 0.17 -6.14
C ILE A 102 -2.73 -0.30 -5.18
N SER A 103 -2.47 -1.60 -5.21
CA SER A 103 -1.29 -2.19 -4.60
C SER A 103 -0.08 -2.01 -5.54
N THR A 104 1.11 -1.85 -4.98
CA THR A 104 2.37 -1.94 -5.75
C THR A 104 2.82 -3.39 -5.96
N ALA A 105 2.07 -4.34 -5.42
CA ALA A 105 2.20 -5.78 -5.66
C ALA A 105 1.10 -6.30 -6.57
N ALA A 106 1.31 -7.46 -7.19
CA ALA A 106 0.35 -8.09 -8.09
C ALA A 106 -0.92 -8.56 -7.37
N THR A 107 -0.85 -8.81 -6.07
CA THR A 107 -1.98 -9.23 -5.24
C THR A 107 -1.76 -8.80 -3.78
N THR A 108 -2.73 -9.11 -2.92
CA THR A 108 -2.71 -8.78 -1.50
C THR A 108 -2.70 -10.03 -0.61
N HIS A 109 -2.22 -9.88 0.61
CA HIS A 109 -2.31 -10.93 1.63
C HIS A 109 -3.74 -11.41 1.88
N GLY A 110 -4.70 -10.48 1.91
CA GLY A 110 -6.10 -10.82 2.16
C GLY A 110 -6.65 -11.80 1.12
N LEU A 111 -6.38 -11.54 -0.16
CA LEU A 111 -6.82 -12.40 -1.25
C LEU A 111 -6.09 -13.75 -1.25
N THR A 112 -4.77 -13.74 -1.11
CA THR A 112 -3.98 -14.99 -1.10
C THR A 112 -4.35 -15.89 0.08
N ASN A 113 -4.52 -15.36 1.28
CA ASN A 113 -4.94 -16.11 2.46
C ASN A 113 -6.34 -16.71 2.31
N ARG A 114 -7.28 -15.94 1.75
CA ARG A 114 -8.64 -16.41 1.52
C ARG A 114 -8.64 -17.56 0.53
N LEU A 115 -8.05 -17.38 -0.65
CA LEU A 115 -8.01 -18.42 -1.67
C LEU A 115 -7.25 -19.67 -1.21
N HIS A 116 -6.17 -19.52 -0.45
CA HIS A 116 -5.47 -20.66 0.14
C HIS A 116 -6.39 -21.49 1.06
N LYS A 117 -7.15 -20.84 1.94
CA LYS A 117 -8.10 -21.52 2.83
C LYS A 117 -9.26 -22.20 2.09
N GLU A 118 -9.68 -21.61 0.99
CA GLU A 118 -10.77 -22.13 0.15
C GLU A 118 -10.27 -23.18 -0.86
N GLY A 119 -8.96 -23.46 -0.94
CA GLY A 119 -8.37 -24.35 -1.95
C GLY A 119 -8.46 -23.79 -3.37
N GLY A 120 -8.62 -22.47 -3.51
CA GLY A 120 -8.76 -21.78 -4.79
C GLY A 120 -7.41 -21.34 -5.38
N LEU A 121 -7.46 -20.91 -6.65
CA LEU A 121 -6.30 -20.38 -7.37
C LEU A 121 -6.46 -18.87 -7.60
N LEU A 122 -5.34 -18.19 -7.72
CA LEU A 122 -5.28 -16.78 -8.16
C LEU A 122 -5.65 -16.70 -9.65
N PRO A 123 -6.22 -15.58 -10.12
CA PRO A 123 -6.59 -15.38 -11.52
C PRO A 123 -5.42 -15.48 -12.51
N ALA A 124 -4.19 -15.17 -12.05
CA ALA A 124 -2.98 -15.24 -12.84
C ALA A 124 -1.76 -15.56 -11.96
N GLN A 125 -0.58 -15.68 -12.56
CA GLN A 125 0.68 -15.94 -11.86
C GLN A 125 1.15 -14.70 -11.09
N TRP A 126 0.53 -14.45 -9.94
CA TRP A 126 0.81 -13.28 -9.09
C TRP A 126 1.74 -13.57 -7.91
N VAL A 127 2.12 -14.83 -7.76
CA VAL A 127 3.07 -15.28 -6.75
C VAL A 127 4.19 -16.08 -7.41
N MET A 128 5.28 -16.28 -6.72
CA MET A 128 6.31 -17.25 -7.11
C MET A 128 6.62 -18.16 -5.91
N ASP A 129 7.07 -19.37 -6.20
CA ASP A 129 7.54 -20.29 -5.16
C ASP A 129 8.93 -19.89 -4.63
N GLY A 130 9.43 -20.63 -3.65
CA GLY A 130 10.74 -20.35 -3.05
C GLY A 130 11.93 -20.64 -3.97
N HIS A 131 11.70 -21.17 -5.17
CA HIS A 131 12.70 -21.38 -6.22
C HIS A 131 12.61 -20.32 -7.35
N GLY A 132 11.70 -19.36 -7.22
CA GLY A 132 11.52 -18.28 -8.19
C GLY A 132 10.63 -18.65 -9.38
N VAL A 133 9.88 -19.75 -9.32
CA VAL A 133 8.95 -20.16 -10.38
C VAL A 133 7.61 -19.50 -10.17
N ALA A 134 7.14 -18.75 -11.17
CA ALA A 134 5.85 -18.09 -11.13
C ALA A 134 4.70 -19.07 -10.97
N SER A 135 3.71 -18.72 -10.15
CA SER A 135 2.58 -19.58 -9.81
C SER A 135 1.30 -18.77 -9.63
N ASN A 136 0.16 -19.40 -9.87
CA ASN A 136 -1.15 -18.91 -9.47
C ASN A 136 -1.72 -19.64 -8.23
N ASN A 137 -0.96 -20.60 -7.67
CA ASN A 137 -1.38 -21.31 -6.48
C ASN A 137 -0.90 -20.56 -5.21
N PRO A 138 -1.82 -20.00 -4.40
CA PRO A 138 -1.43 -19.27 -3.20
C PRO A 138 -0.72 -20.14 -2.14
N ALA A 139 -0.83 -21.48 -2.23
CA ALA A 139 -0.17 -22.40 -1.31
C ALA A 139 1.35 -22.25 -1.30
N VAL A 140 1.97 -21.76 -2.39
CA VAL A 140 3.43 -21.54 -2.46
C VAL A 140 3.93 -20.56 -1.41
N LEU A 141 3.06 -19.66 -0.90
CA LEU A 141 3.42 -18.71 0.15
C LEU A 141 3.51 -19.36 1.56
N PHE A 142 3.05 -20.60 1.69
CA PHE A 142 2.96 -21.34 2.95
C PHE A 142 3.80 -22.62 2.95
N ASN A 143 4.35 -23.00 1.80
CA ASN A 143 5.24 -24.17 1.66
C ASN A 143 6.68 -23.81 2.08
N GLU A 144 7.54 -24.83 2.22
CA GLU A 144 8.99 -24.64 2.38
C GLU A 144 9.73 -25.14 1.12
N PRO A 145 10.66 -24.35 0.56
CA PRO A 145 10.94 -22.95 0.90
C PRO A 145 9.79 -22.02 0.54
N LYS A 146 9.56 -21.00 1.37
CA LYS A 146 8.44 -20.06 1.20
C LYS A 146 8.56 -19.27 -0.08
N GLY A 147 7.47 -19.19 -0.80
CA GLY A 147 7.32 -18.28 -1.92
C GLY A 147 6.98 -16.85 -1.51
N THR A 148 6.87 -15.97 -2.49
CA THR A 148 6.58 -14.55 -2.31
C THR A 148 5.53 -14.05 -3.30
N ILE A 149 4.89 -12.93 -2.95
CA ILE A 149 4.04 -12.19 -3.88
C ILE A 149 4.95 -11.44 -4.86
N LEU A 150 4.57 -11.40 -6.12
CA LEU A 150 5.27 -10.65 -7.15
C LEU A 150 4.93 -9.15 -7.07
N PRO A 151 5.86 -8.26 -7.41
CA PRO A 151 5.55 -6.86 -7.60
C PRO A 151 4.56 -6.66 -8.77
N LEU A 152 3.84 -5.55 -8.78
CA LEU A 152 2.93 -5.19 -9.87
C LEU A 152 3.68 -5.19 -11.22
N GLY A 153 3.14 -5.92 -12.19
CA GLY A 153 3.82 -6.23 -13.46
C GLY A 153 4.44 -7.62 -13.52
N GLY A 154 4.42 -8.38 -12.39
CA GLY A 154 4.81 -9.79 -12.37
C GLY A 154 6.27 -10.04 -12.73
N MET A 155 6.53 -11.18 -13.37
CA MET A 155 7.88 -11.58 -13.77
C MET A 155 8.46 -10.71 -14.89
N ASP A 156 7.63 -10.18 -15.78
CA ASP A 156 8.10 -9.45 -16.97
C ASP A 156 8.34 -7.96 -16.71
N SER A 157 7.40 -7.31 -16.04
CA SER A 157 7.39 -5.86 -15.84
C SER A 157 7.37 -5.44 -14.35
N GLY A 158 7.67 -6.36 -13.45
CA GLY A 158 7.64 -6.15 -12.00
C GLY A 158 8.61 -5.07 -11.49
N HIS A 159 9.62 -4.71 -12.29
CA HIS A 159 10.48 -3.55 -11.99
C HIS A 159 9.69 -2.24 -11.80
N LYS A 160 8.51 -2.11 -12.45
CA LYS A 160 7.63 -0.95 -12.30
C LYS A 160 6.96 -0.94 -10.92
N GLY A 161 6.38 -2.07 -10.52
CA GLY A 161 5.80 -2.23 -9.17
C GLY A 161 6.84 -2.12 -8.07
N TYR A 162 8.03 -2.67 -8.29
CA TYR A 162 9.16 -2.53 -7.36
C TYR A 162 9.58 -1.07 -7.20
N GLY A 163 9.71 -0.32 -8.29
CA GLY A 163 10.02 1.12 -8.23
C GLY A 163 8.95 1.92 -7.49
N LEU A 164 7.66 1.62 -7.71
CA LEU A 164 6.56 2.22 -6.94
C LEU A 164 6.62 1.85 -5.47
N SER A 165 6.96 0.60 -5.14
CA SER A 165 7.12 0.15 -3.75
C SER A 165 8.22 0.92 -3.02
N LEU A 166 9.36 1.15 -3.67
CA LEU A 166 10.45 1.99 -3.13
C LEU A 166 9.99 3.43 -2.88
N LEU A 167 9.20 4.01 -3.81
CA LEU A 167 8.64 5.34 -3.63
C LEU A 167 7.71 5.39 -2.43
N VAL A 168 6.83 4.39 -2.26
CA VAL A 168 5.94 4.31 -1.10
C VAL A 168 6.74 4.20 0.20
N GLU A 169 7.77 3.36 0.26
CA GLU A 169 8.64 3.25 1.44
C GLU A 169 9.32 4.59 1.78
N ALA A 170 9.80 5.31 0.78
CA ALA A 170 10.41 6.63 0.99
C ALA A 170 9.40 7.64 1.56
N LEU A 171 8.17 7.67 1.00
CA LEU A 171 7.10 8.59 1.41
C LEU A 171 6.48 8.22 2.76
N THR A 172 6.57 6.99 3.21
CA THR A 172 6.02 6.50 4.47
C THR A 172 7.09 6.29 5.52
N GLY A 173 7.73 5.14 5.58
CA GLY A 173 8.74 4.80 6.57
C GLY A 173 9.94 5.75 6.58
N GLY A 174 10.40 6.18 5.40
CA GLY A 174 11.51 7.12 5.24
C GLY A 174 11.18 8.50 5.83
N LEU A 175 10.11 9.14 5.38
CA LEU A 175 9.70 10.45 5.88
C LEU A 175 9.24 10.42 7.34
N ALA A 176 8.69 9.30 7.81
CA ALA A 176 8.30 9.13 9.21
C ALA A 176 9.50 8.99 10.16
N GLY A 177 10.71 8.75 9.63
CA GLY A 177 11.89 8.41 10.41
C GLY A 177 11.72 7.09 11.18
N HIS A 178 10.91 6.16 10.64
CA HIS A 178 10.58 4.88 11.28
C HIS A 178 11.35 3.71 10.66
N GLY A 179 11.62 3.79 9.35
CA GLY A 179 12.33 2.74 8.62
C GLY A 179 11.55 1.44 8.48
N ARG A 180 12.26 0.39 8.09
CA ARG A 180 11.83 -1.01 8.16
C ARG A 180 12.60 -1.72 9.28
N ALA A 181 11.94 -2.67 9.94
CA ALA A 181 12.55 -3.51 10.95
C ALA A 181 13.49 -4.55 10.32
#